data_0d419177c0ea5f121153a166c48226f6
#
_entry.id   0d419177c0ea5f121153a166c48226f6
#
_cell.length_a   1.000
_cell.length_b   1.000
_cell.length_c   1.000
_cell.angle_alpha   90.00
_cell.angle_beta   90.00
_cell.angle_gamma   90.00
#
_symmetry.space_group_name_H-M   'P 1'
#
loop_
_entity.id
_entity.type
_entity.pdbx_description
1 polymer ?
#
loop_
_entity_poly.entity_id
_entity_poly.type
_entity_poly.pdbx_seq_one_letter_code
_entity_poly.pdbx_strand_id
1 'polypeptide(L)'
;MSTVDGSIFEGLFLRVLKPEGAFKSQLRGAGFDVDRPQGRYPEDVFGRALTVTTAYAFGREDITMAHRRIGHALIEGYFMTILGKMTGGLIPVLGLGGTLKKVAQLWKVPQPGMEISAAAEGRGQWVVHFRDRVMTADLVAGILEAALRRADPLVQVEVVARRLGAGVVRVKTGAN
;
A
#
# COMPACT_ATOMS: atom_id res chain seq x y z
N MET A 1 -4.70 -14.96 -13.93
CA MET A 1 -4.09 -13.63 -14.06
C MET A 1 -4.36 -12.88 -12.76
N SER A 2 -3.35 -12.37 -12.08
CA SER A 2 -3.53 -11.66 -10.81
C SER A 2 -4.18 -10.30 -11.06
N THR A 3 -5.07 -9.89 -10.15
CA THR A 3 -5.82 -8.63 -10.24
C THR A 3 -5.72 -7.83 -8.96
N VAL A 4 -5.86 -6.52 -9.09
CA VAL A 4 -5.95 -5.55 -7.99
C VAL A 4 -7.38 -5.00 -7.94
N ASP A 5 -7.94 -4.86 -6.75
CA ASP A 5 -9.28 -4.29 -6.56
C ASP A 5 -9.32 -2.81 -6.96
N GLY A 6 -10.41 -2.40 -7.59
CA GLY A 6 -10.59 -1.02 -8.05
C GLY A 6 -10.59 0.01 -6.94
N SER A 7 -10.92 -0.38 -5.71
CA SER A 7 -10.87 0.52 -4.55
C SER A 7 -9.46 1.05 -4.24
N ILE A 8 -8.41 0.30 -4.61
CA ILE A 8 -7.02 0.76 -4.52
C ILE A 8 -6.79 1.94 -5.46
N PHE A 9 -7.24 1.82 -6.72
CA PHE A 9 -7.14 2.90 -7.71
C PHE A 9 -8.04 4.09 -7.34
N GLU A 10 -9.28 3.82 -6.94
CA GLU A 10 -10.20 4.86 -6.45
C GLU A 10 -9.55 5.66 -5.32
N GLY A 11 -9.04 4.97 -4.30
CA GLY A 11 -8.42 5.60 -3.15
C GLY A 11 -7.24 6.47 -3.55
N LEU A 12 -6.26 5.89 -4.25
CA LEU A 12 -5.04 6.61 -4.62
C LEU A 12 -5.31 7.77 -5.58
N PHE A 13 -6.04 7.53 -6.66
CA PHE A 13 -6.17 8.50 -7.74
C PHE A 13 -7.38 9.42 -7.61
N LEU A 14 -8.55 8.92 -7.19
CA LEU A 14 -9.75 9.76 -7.12
C LEU A 14 -9.89 10.49 -5.79
N ARG A 15 -9.35 9.93 -4.69
CA ARG A 15 -9.47 10.54 -3.36
C ARG A 15 -8.27 11.40 -2.97
N VAL A 16 -7.05 10.95 -3.30
CA VAL A 16 -5.81 11.60 -2.85
C VAL A 16 -5.13 12.40 -3.95
N LEU A 17 -4.63 11.76 -5.01
CA LEU A 17 -3.76 12.41 -5.99
C LEU A 17 -4.50 13.31 -6.98
N LYS A 18 -5.73 12.99 -7.34
CA LYS A 18 -6.61 13.75 -8.26
C LYS A 18 -5.88 14.19 -9.53
N PRO A 19 -5.38 13.24 -10.34
CA PRO A 19 -4.55 13.54 -11.49
C PRO A 19 -5.27 14.37 -12.54
N GLU A 20 -4.59 15.36 -13.10
CA GLU A 20 -5.08 16.25 -14.16
C GLU A 20 -4.08 16.34 -15.32
N GLY A 21 -4.49 16.87 -16.44
CA GLY A 21 -3.63 17.17 -17.60
C GLY A 21 -2.82 15.97 -18.08
N ALA A 22 -1.52 16.15 -18.21
CA ALA A 22 -0.60 15.14 -18.69
C ALA A 22 -0.55 13.89 -17.79
N PHE A 23 -0.60 14.07 -16.47
CA PHE A 23 -0.64 12.94 -15.51
C PHE A 23 -1.85 12.05 -15.76
N LYS A 24 -3.04 12.64 -15.88
CA LYS A 24 -4.28 11.90 -16.17
C LYS A 24 -4.20 11.17 -17.53
N SER A 25 -3.64 11.84 -18.56
CA SER A 25 -3.45 11.25 -19.89
C SER A 25 -2.51 10.03 -19.86
N GLN A 26 -1.41 10.12 -19.12
CA GLN A 26 -0.45 9.02 -18.98
C GLN A 26 -1.03 7.83 -18.18
N LEU A 27 -1.84 8.10 -17.16
CA LEU A 27 -2.55 7.03 -16.43
C LEU A 27 -3.53 6.29 -17.36
N ARG A 28 -4.24 7.02 -18.25
CA ARG A 28 -5.09 6.39 -19.27
C ARG A 28 -4.28 5.51 -20.21
N GLY A 29 -3.11 5.97 -20.66
CA GLY A 29 -2.17 5.19 -21.45
C GLY A 29 -1.63 3.96 -20.74
N ALA A 30 -1.51 4.02 -19.40
CA ALA A 30 -1.14 2.89 -18.55
C ALA A 30 -2.29 1.87 -18.33
N GLY A 31 -3.50 2.18 -18.75
CA GLY A 31 -4.68 1.33 -18.64
C GLY A 31 -5.65 1.71 -17.51
N PHE A 32 -5.43 2.85 -16.84
CA PHE A 32 -6.33 3.38 -15.82
C PHE A 32 -6.98 4.68 -16.29
N ASP A 33 -8.26 4.62 -16.64
CA ASP A 33 -9.05 5.81 -16.98
C ASP A 33 -9.74 6.36 -15.73
N VAL A 34 -9.28 7.54 -15.29
CA VAL A 34 -9.82 8.26 -14.12
C VAL A 34 -11.32 8.58 -14.26
N ASP A 35 -11.78 8.81 -15.48
CA ASP A 35 -13.19 9.15 -15.75
C ASP A 35 -14.10 7.93 -15.84
N ARG A 36 -13.51 6.72 -16.00
CA ARG A 36 -14.23 5.46 -16.14
C ARG A 36 -13.59 4.36 -15.30
N PRO A 37 -13.57 4.49 -13.96
CA PRO A 37 -12.96 3.51 -13.09
C PRO A 37 -13.68 2.16 -13.20
N GLN A 38 -12.89 1.08 -13.09
CA GLN A 38 -13.39 -0.29 -13.10
C GLN A 38 -13.29 -0.91 -11.71
N GLY A 39 -14.10 -1.94 -11.45
CA GLY A 39 -14.07 -2.65 -10.16
C GLY A 39 -12.81 -3.48 -9.93
N ARG A 40 -12.10 -3.89 -11.00
CA ARG A 40 -10.84 -4.64 -10.93
C ARG A 40 -9.94 -4.30 -12.09
N TYR A 41 -8.64 -4.37 -11.85
CA TYR A 41 -7.60 -4.15 -12.87
C TYR A 41 -6.59 -5.29 -12.88
N PRO A 42 -6.00 -5.63 -14.04
CA PRO A 42 -4.83 -6.47 -14.10
C PRO A 42 -3.69 -5.87 -13.26
N GLU A 43 -2.88 -6.72 -12.63
CA GLU A 43 -1.77 -6.29 -11.78
C GLU A 43 -0.72 -5.47 -12.51
N ASP A 44 -0.48 -5.76 -13.79
CA ASP A 44 0.43 -5.00 -14.64
C ASP A 44 -0.04 -3.56 -14.93
N VAL A 45 -1.36 -3.32 -14.98
CA VAL A 45 -1.94 -1.97 -15.03
C VAL A 45 -1.55 -1.19 -13.78
N PHE A 46 -1.63 -1.83 -12.61
CA PHE A 46 -1.23 -1.21 -11.36
C PHE A 46 0.27 -0.86 -11.36
N GLY A 47 1.12 -1.77 -11.82
CA GLY A 47 2.55 -1.50 -11.95
C GLY A 47 2.88 -0.33 -12.86
N ARG A 48 2.24 -0.26 -14.04
CA ARG A 48 2.40 0.89 -14.94
C ARG A 48 1.89 2.19 -14.32
N ALA A 49 0.75 2.14 -13.65
CA ALA A 49 0.20 3.31 -12.96
C ALA A 49 1.11 3.82 -11.85
N LEU A 50 1.77 2.93 -11.08
CA LEU A 50 2.77 3.31 -10.08
C LEU A 50 3.99 3.98 -10.72
N THR A 51 4.49 3.47 -11.84
CA THR A 51 5.60 4.09 -12.59
C THR A 51 5.24 5.51 -13.03
N VAL A 52 4.07 5.69 -13.61
CA VAL A 52 3.55 7.01 -14.00
C VAL A 52 3.42 7.92 -12.78
N THR A 53 2.88 7.42 -11.68
CA THR A 53 2.71 8.18 -10.44
C THR A 53 4.04 8.66 -9.88
N THR A 54 5.03 7.78 -9.83
CA THR A 54 6.37 8.14 -9.38
C THR A 54 6.95 9.28 -10.21
N ALA A 55 6.83 9.21 -11.53
CA ALA A 55 7.37 10.23 -12.42
C ALA A 55 6.65 11.58 -12.29
N TYR A 56 5.31 11.59 -12.21
CA TYR A 56 4.51 12.81 -12.25
C TYR A 56 4.27 13.45 -10.89
N ALA A 57 4.00 12.67 -9.87
CA ALA A 57 3.66 13.20 -8.55
C ALA A 57 4.88 13.34 -7.62
N PHE A 58 5.93 12.52 -7.86
CA PHE A 58 7.08 12.43 -6.96
C PHE A 58 8.43 12.44 -7.69
N GLY A 59 8.49 12.88 -8.95
CA GLY A 59 9.67 12.80 -9.82
C GLY A 59 10.91 13.59 -9.36
N ARG A 60 10.78 14.41 -8.32
CA ARG A 60 11.90 15.14 -7.71
C ARG A 60 12.47 14.44 -6.48
N GLU A 61 11.88 13.36 -6.05
CA GLU A 61 12.26 12.62 -4.85
C GLU A 61 13.14 11.42 -5.20
N ASP A 62 13.91 10.96 -4.22
CA ASP A 62 14.55 9.65 -4.30
C ASP A 62 13.47 8.56 -4.45
N ILE A 63 13.74 7.53 -5.23
CA ILE A 63 12.77 6.48 -5.57
C ILE A 63 12.21 5.76 -4.34
N THR A 64 13.04 5.57 -3.31
CA THR A 64 12.62 4.90 -2.07
C THR A 64 11.65 5.78 -1.29
N MET A 65 11.92 7.07 -1.22
CA MET A 65 11.05 8.06 -0.59
C MET A 65 9.75 8.23 -1.37
N ALA A 66 9.82 8.31 -2.70
CA ALA A 66 8.65 8.38 -3.57
C ALA A 66 7.72 7.19 -3.35
N HIS A 67 8.25 5.97 -3.38
CA HIS A 67 7.47 4.75 -3.14
C HIS A 67 6.86 4.71 -1.74
N ARG A 68 7.60 5.14 -0.70
CA ARG A 68 7.07 5.20 0.66
C ARG A 68 5.90 6.19 0.76
N ARG A 69 6.01 7.36 0.14
CA ARG A 69 4.93 8.36 0.09
C ARG A 69 3.73 7.89 -0.72
N ILE A 70 3.95 7.20 -1.83
CA ILE A 70 2.87 6.58 -2.60
C ILE A 70 2.16 5.53 -1.72
N GLY A 71 2.90 4.73 -0.95
CA GLY A 71 2.33 3.77 -0.01
C GLY A 71 1.43 4.43 1.04
N HIS A 72 1.85 5.54 1.62
CA HIS A 72 1.01 6.35 2.52
C HIS A 72 -0.26 6.83 1.81
N ALA A 73 -0.12 7.49 0.66
CA ALA A 73 -1.26 8.01 -0.11
C ALA A 73 -2.25 6.91 -0.52
N LEU A 74 -1.72 5.75 -0.90
CA LEU A 74 -2.51 4.59 -1.31
C LEU A 74 -3.42 4.10 -0.18
N ILE A 75 -2.85 3.85 1.00
CA ILE A 75 -3.63 3.30 2.12
C ILE A 75 -4.57 4.36 2.72
N GLU A 76 -4.16 5.61 2.79
CA GLU A 76 -5.03 6.71 3.23
C GLU A 76 -6.23 6.85 2.31
N GLY A 77 -5.99 6.86 1.00
CA GLY A 77 -7.06 6.89 0.02
C GLY A 77 -7.94 5.65 0.04
N TYR A 78 -7.35 4.47 0.17
CA TYR A 78 -8.11 3.23 0.32
C TYR A 78 -9.08 3.30 1.51
N PHE A 79 -8.65 3.81 2.65
CA PHE A 79 -9.52 3.97 3.82
C PHE A 79 -10.65 5.00 3.64
N MET A 80 -10.62 5.80 2.59
CA MET A 80 -11.74 6.68 2.21
C MET A 80 -12.82 5.95 1.37
N THR A 81 -12.50 4.79 0.81
CA THR A 81 -13.46 3.96 0.07
C THR A 81 -14.38 3.18 1.01
N ILE A 82 -15.48 2.63 0.49
CA ILE A 82 -16.42 1.83 1.30
C ILE A 82 -15.71 0.60 1.87
N LEU A 83 -14.98 -0.14 1.03
CA LEU A 83 -14.25 -1.35 1.43
C LEU A 83 -13.14 -1.01 2.43
N GLY A 84 -12.40 0.06 2.18
CA GLY A 84 -11.31 0.52 3.05
C GLY A 84 -11.78 1.02 4.41
N LYS A 85 -12.95 1.65 4.51
CA LYS A 85 -13.55 2.05 5.80
C LYS A 85 -13.83 0.85 6.69
N MET A 86 -14.33 -0.24 6.13
CA MET A 86 -14.56 -1.49 6.86
C MET A 86 -13.23 -2.07 7.38
N THR A 87 -12.22 -2.17 6.52
CA THR A 87 -10.90 -2.69 6.88
C THR A 87 -10.19 -1.76 7.88
N GLY A 88 -10.17 -0.47 7.62
CA GLY A 88 -9.49 0.53 8.45
C GLY A 88 -10.11 0.70 9.84
N GLY A 89 -11.42 0.46 9.98
CA GLY A 89 -12.12 0.47 11.26
C GLY A 89 -11.75 -0.69 12.18
N LEU A 90 -11.24 -1.80 11.63
CA LEU A 90 -10.79 -2.94 12.41
C LEU A 90 -9.41 -2.71 13.08
N ILE A 91 -8.56 -1.88 12.49
CA ILE A 91 -7.17 -1.70 12.95
C ILE A 91 -7.09 -1.19 14.40
N PRO A 92 -7.79 -0.14 14.80
CA PRO A 92 -7.78 0.30 16.22
C PRO A 92 -8.30 -0.76 17.18
N VAL A 93 -9.31 -1.54 16.77
CA VAL A 93 -9.91 -2.60 17.59
C VAL A 93 -8.96 -3.77 17.79
N LEU A 94 -8.26 -4.18 16.73
CA LEU A 94 -7.30 -5.28 16.76
C LEU A 94 -5.98 -4.89 17.45
N GLY A 95 -5.66 -3.61 17.47
CA GLY A 95 -4.35 -3.11 17.85
C GLY A 95 -3.27 -3.52 16.85
N LEU A 96 -2.03 -3.08 17.07
CA LEU A 96 -0.90 -3.34 16.16
C LEU A 96 -0.65 -4.85 15.99
N GLY A 97 -0.46 -5.58 17.08
CA GLY A 97 -0.18 -7.02 17.03
C GLY A 97 -1.30 -7.84 16.41
N GLY A 98 -2.56 -7.53 16.73
CA GLY A 98 -3.73 -8.19 16.16
C GLY A 98 -3.86 -7.92 14.65
N THR A 99 -3.58 -6.69 14.21
CA THR A 99 -3.56 -6.31 12.80
C THR A 99 -2.48 -7.07 12.03
N LEU A 100 -1.26 -7.15 12.56
CA LEU A 100 -0.17 -7.88 11.93
C LEU A 100 -0.42 -9.39 11.86
N LYS A 101 -1.00 -9.99 12.90
CA LYS A 101 -1.44 -11.41 12.85
C LYS A 101 -2.45 -11.68 11.74
N LYS A 102 -3.25 -10.69 11.38
CA LYS A 102 -4.28 -10.80 10.32
C LYS A 102 -3.88 -10.17 8.99
N VAL A 103 -2.63 -9.70 8.86
CA VAL A 103 -2.19 -8.95 7.68
C VAL A 103 -2.47 -9.70 6.37
N ALA A 104 -2.22 -11.00 6.33
CA ALA A 104 -2.48 -11.81 5.15
C ALA A 104 -3.97 -11.86 4.77
N GLN A 105 -4.87 -11.90 5.74
CA GLN A 105 -6.31 -11.88 5.51
C GLN A 105 -6.80 -10.50 5.06
N LEU A 106 -6.31 -9.43 5.71
CA LEU A 106 -6.68 -8.06 5.39
C LEU A 106 -6.19 -7.66 3.99
N TRP A 107 -5.02 -8.15 3.58
CA TRP A 107 -4.44 -7.86 2.26
C TRP A 107 -5.06 -8.66 1.11
N LYS A 108 -5.63 -9.82 1.41
CA LYS A 108 -6.20 -10.72 0.41
C LYS A 108 -7.37 -10.11 -0.37
N VAL A 109 -8.09 -9.16 0.22
CA VAL A 109 -9.22 -8.50 -0.43
C VAL A 109 -8.76 -7.50 -1.49
N PRO A 110 -7.90 -6.49 -1.17
CA PRO A 110 -7.47 -5.51 -2.15
C PRO A 110 -6.50 -6.06 -3.20
N GLN A 111 -5.67 -7.04 -2.83
CA GLN A 111 -4.64 -7.60 -3.72
C GLN A 111 -4.42 -9.10 -3.46
N PRO A 112 -5.29 -9.95 -3.99
CA PRO A 112 -5.25 -11.40 -3.72
C PRO A 112 -4.00 -12.11 -4.22
N GLY A 113 -3.26 -11.53 -5.18
CA GLY A 113 -2.02 -12.08 -5.74
C GLY A 113 -0.79 -11.89 -4.86
N MET A 114 -0.86 -11.00 -3.87
CA MET A 114 0.26 -10.74 -2.97
C MET A 114 0.32 -11.79 -1.84
N GLU A 115 1.47 -12.41 -1.68
CA GLU A 115 1.79 -13.23 -0.51
C GLU A 115 2.39 -12.33 0.57
N ILE A 116 1.77 -12.29 1.74
CA ILE A 116 2.24 -11.49 2.87
C ILE A 116 2.05 -12.25 4.18
N SER A 117 3.02 -12.19 5.06
CA SER A 117 2.97 -12.79 6.40
C SER A 117 3.71 -11.91 7.41
N ALA A 118 3.33 -12.01 8.67
CA ALA A 118 4.02 -11.32 9.75
C ALA A 118 4.29 -12.29 10.91
N ALA A 119 5.46 -12.15 11.51
CA ALA A 119 5.89 -12.92 12.68
C ALA A 119 6.45 -11.98 13.74
N ALA A 120 6.16 -12.26 15.01
CA ALA A 120 6.77 -11.54 16.14
C ALA A 120 8.23 -11.99 16.30
N GLU A 121 9.15 -11.03 16.39
CA GLU A 121 10.59 -11.27 16.65
C GLU A 121 10.98 -11.00 18.11
N GLY A 122 10.07 -10.50 18.92
CA GLY A 122 10.30 -10.15 20.32
C GLY A 122 9.21 -9.22 20.86
N ARG A 123 9.44 -8.66 22.01
CA ARG A 123 8.47 -7.77 22.64
C ARG A 123 8.33 -6.48 21.82
N GLY A 124 7.16 -6.27 21.23
CA GLY A 124 6.85 -5.08 20.44
C GLY A 124 7.56 -5.01 19.08
N GLN A 125 8.17 -6.10 18.60
CA GLN A 125 8.83 -6.16 17.29
C GLN A 125 8.22 -7.25 16.42
N TRP A 126 8.05 -6.92 15.15
CA TRP A 126 7.47 -7.81 14.13
C TRP A 126 8.27 -7.72 12.86
N VAL A 127 8.36 -8.83 12.13
CA VAL A 127 8.88 -8.88 10.78
C VAL A 127 7.78 -9.28 9.82
N VAL A 128 7.64 -8.49 8.76
CA VAL A 128 6.69 -8.71 7.67
C VAL A 128 7.47 -9.14 6.45
N HIS A 129 7.18 -10.32 5.95
CA HIS A 129 7.68 -10.84 4.68
C HIS A 129 6.59 -10.71 3.63
N PHE A 130 6.94 -10.28 2.44
CA PHE A 130 6.00 -10.27 1.32
C PHE A 130 6.67 -10.70 0.01
N ARG A 131 5.84 -11.19 -0.90
CA ARG A 131 6.20 -11.49 -2.29
C ARG A 131 5.11 -10.96 -3.21
N ASP A 132 5.51 -10.12 -4.17
CA ASP A 132 4.62 -9.48 -5.13
C ASP A 132 5.41 -8.95 -6.33
N ARG A 133 4.81 -8.95 -7.53
CA ARG A 133 5.49 -8.51 -8.75
C ARG A 133 5.61 -6.99 -8.89
N VAL A 134 4.75 -6.25 -8.22
CA VAL A 134 4.58 -4.80 -8.39
C VAL A 134 4.96 -4.02 -7.14
N MET A 135 4.63 -4.57 -5.96
CA MET A 135 4.91 -3.93 -4.69
C MET A 135 6.40 -3.92 -4.36
N THR A 136 6.94 -2.75 -4.07
CA THR A 136 8.30 -2.61 -3.55
C THR A 136 8.31 -2.59 -2.02
N ALA A 137 9.45 -2.85 -1.40
CA ALA A 137 9.58 -2.84 0.06
C ALA A 137 9.26 -1.46 0.66
N ASP A 138 9.63 -0.39 -0.02
CA ASP A 138 9.35 0.97 0.43
C ASP A 138 7.87 1.33 0.30
N LEU A 139 7.20 0.86 -0.76
CA LEU A 139 5.75 1.01 -0.91
C LEU A 139 5.00 0.29 0.21
N VAL A 140 5.35 -0.99 0.47
CA VAL A 140 4.75 -1.78 1.55
C VAL A 140 5.04 -1.16 2.92
N ALA A 141 6.26 -0.67 3.15
CA ALA A 141 6.60 0.03 4.38
C ALA A 141 5.73 1.27 4.60
N GLY A 142 5.52 2.08 3.55
CA GLY A 142 4.62 3.24 3.62
C GLY A 142 3.18 2.86 3.93
N ILE A 143 2.66 1.81 3.30
CA ILE A 143 1.31 1.30 3.57
C ILE A 143 1.18 0.84 5.03
N LEU A 144 2.12 0.02 5.51
CA LEU A 144 2.10 -0.49 6.88
C LEU A 144 2.22 0.64 7.89
N GLU A 145 3.12 1.59 7.68
CA GLU A 145 3.30 2.73 8.58
C GLU A 145 2.02 3.54 8.72
N ALA A 146 1.42 3.98 7.62
CA ALA A 146 0.20 4.78 7.65
C ALA A 146 -1.00 3.99 8.22
N ALA A 147 -1.13 2.70 7.90
CA ALA A 147 -2.19 1.87 8.43
C ALA A 147 -2.04 1.63 9.93
N LEU A 148 -0.83 1.28 10.39
CA LEU A 148 -0.58 0.91 11.79
C LEU A 148 -0.56 2.10 12.74
N ARG A 149 -0.31 3.33 12.24
CA ARG A 149 -0.48 4.57 13.02
C ARG A 149 -1.88 4.75 13.58
N ARG A 150 -2.88 4.09 13.03
CA ARG A 150 -4.25 4.06 13.58
C ARG A 150 -4.36 3.29 14.88
N ALA A 151 -3.46 2.33 15.13
CA ALA A 151 -3.40 1.55 16.36
C ALA A 151 -2.28 2.02 17.30
N ASP A 152 -1.18 2.49 16.74
CA ASP A 152 -0.01 2.99 17.47
C ASP A 152 0.57 4.21 16.72
N PRO A 153 0.27 5.44 17.15
CA PRO A 153 0.75 6.66 16.47
C PRO A 153 2.28 6.79 16.39
N LEU A 154 3.00 6.10 17.27
CA LEU A 154 4.47 6.14 17.35
C LEU A 154 5.13 4.93 16.68
N VAL A 155 4.37 4.11 15.95
CA VAL A 155 4.92 2.95 15.25
C VAL A 155 6.08 3.34 14.34
N GLN A 156 7.11 2.53 14.35
CA GLN A 156 8.27 2.67 13.47
C GLN A 156 8.29 1.52 12.47
N VAL A 157 8.50 1.84 11.21
CA VAL A 157 8.54 0.87 10.11
C VAL A 157 9.83 1.05 9.32
N GLU A 158 10.63 0.00 9.24
CA GLU A 158 11.95 -0.03 8.62
C GLU A 158 12.00 -1.09 7.51
N VAL A 159 12.57 -0.75 6.36
CA VAL A 159 12.85 -1.72 5.31
C VAL A 159 14.16 -2.44 5.63
N VAL A 160 14.07 -3.76 5.85
CA VAL A 160 15.21 -4.62 6.19
C VAL A 160 15.86 -5.20 4.94
N ALA A 161 15.06 -5.61 3.97
CA ALA A 161 15.56 -6.18 2.72
C ALA A 161 14.69 -5.76 1.52
N ARG A 162 15.39 -5.41 0.43
CA ARG A 162 14.82 -5.10 -0.87
C ARG A 162 15.25 -6.16 -1.87
N ARG A 163 14.31 -6.86 -2.47
CA ARG A 163 14.55 -7.85 -3.53
C ARG A 163 13.54 -7.63 -4.65
N LEU A 164 13.90 -8.01 -5.86
CA LEU A 164 12.95 -7.99 -6.97
C LEU A 164 11.80 -8.96 -6.67
N GLY A 165 10.58 -8.43 -6.64
CA GLY A 165 9.39 -9.24 -6.36
C GLY A 165 9.25 -9.75 -4.92
N ALA A 166 10.02 -9.23 -3.95
CA ALA A 166 9.90 -9.59 -2.55
C ALA A 166 10.53 -8.54 -1.64
N GLY A 167 10.20 -8.56 -0.36
CA GLY A 167 10.83 -7.68 0.62
C GLY A 167 10.59 -8.12 2.06
N VAL A 168 11.34 -7.49 2.94
CA VAL A 168 11.23 -7.68 4.39
C VAL A 168 11.14 -6.32 5.06
N VAL A 169 10.12 -6.15 5.86
CA VAL A 169 9.86 -4.91 6.60
C VAL A 169 9.78 -5.24 8.09
N ARG A 170 10.48 -4.47 8.92
CA ARG A 170 10.41 -4.56 10.37
C ARG A 170 9.46 -3.50 10.91
N VAL A 171 8.60 -3.90 11.83
CA VAL A 171 7.66 -3.03 12.53
C VAL A 171 7.99 -3.06 14.01
N LYS A 172 8.14 -1.89 14.62
CA LYS A 172 8.37 -1.73 16.06
C LYS A 172 7.25 -0.89 16.66
N THR A 173 6.72 -1.31 17.80
CA THR A 173 5.78 -0.48 18.57
C THR A 173 6.49 0.76 19.09
N GLY A 174 5.78 1.88 19.13
CA GLY A 174 6.28 3.11 19.74
C GLY A 174 6.16 3.15 21.26
N ALA A 175 5.37 2.25 21.85
CA ALA A 175 5.23 2.14 23.30
C ALA A 175 6.35 1.29 23.90
N ASN A 176 7.01 1.84 24.90
CA ASN A 176 7.89 1.12 25.82
C ASN A 176 7.09 0.18 26.75
#